data_5d936410f03e19a5d259622e7abca0a0
#
_entry.id   5d936410f03e19a5d259622e7abca0a0
#
_cell.length_a   1.000
_cell.length_b   1.000
_cell.length_c   1.000
_cell.angle_alpha   90.00
_cell.angle_beta   90.00
_cell.angle_gamma   90.00
#
_symmetry.space_group_name_H-M   'P 1'
#
loop_
_entity.id
_entity.type
_entity.pdbx_description
1 polymer ?
#
loop_
_entity_poly.entity_id
_entity_poly.type
_entity_poly.pdbx_seq_one_letter_code
_entity_poly.pdbx_strand_id
1 'polypeptide(L)'
;TKTEPVPCDFILVAAGNLDAIQGMHPALRSRIRGYGYEVFMRSEMPDTSSNRRRLIRFIAQEVLRDSNTNRSIPHFDRTAVEVVLRESQRRAGRRGKLSLRWRELGGLVRIAGDLAIEEGSEYASARHVLNARRIARPLEQQVADRMIEQRQDYSLVINSGERIGRVN
;
A
#
# COMPACT_ATOMS: atom_id res chain seq x y z
N THR A 1 -29.05 36.07 15.80
CA THR A 1 -29.98 35.02 15.30
C THR A 1 -29.74 33.75 16.11
N LYS A 2 -30.69 33.37 16.97
CA LYS A 2 -30.67 32.08 17.67
C LYS A 2 -30.98 31.01 16.61
N THR A 3 -30.00 30.16 16.35
CA THR A 3 -30.20 28.93 15.58
C THR A 3 -30.95 27.91 16.44
N GLU A 4 -32.00 27.31 15.92
CA GLU A 4 -32.70 26.20 16.61
C GLU A 4 -31.73 25.04 16.83
N PRO A 5 -31.76 24.38 18.02
CA PRO A 5 -30.93 23.21 18.27
C PRO A 5 -31.33 22.07 17.35
N VAL A 6 -30.39 21.52 16.63
CA VAL A 6 -30.59 20.30 15.81
C VAL A 6 -30.40 19.07 16.72
N PRO A 7 -31.34 18.11 16.72
CA PRO A 7 -31.18 16.88 17.51
C PRO A 7 -29.93 16.11 17.04
N CYS A 8 -29.08 15.72 17.99
CA CYS A 8 -27.87 14.91 17.74
C CYS A 8 -28.10 13.45 18.16
N ASP A 9 -29.19 12.85 17.69
CA ASP A 9 -29.51 11.45 17.93
C ASP A 9 -28.99 10.60 16.76
N PHE A 10 -27.68 10.30 16.78
CA PHE A 10 -27.03 9.50 15.75
C PHE A 10 -25.84 8.72 16.33
N ILE A 11 -25.51 7.61 15.68
CA ILE A 11 -24.29 6.84 15.96
C ILE A 11 -23.16 7.39 15.10
N LEU A 12 -22.07 7.85 15.72
CA LEU A 12 -20.87 8.33 15.03
C LEU A 12 -19.87 7.19 14.88
N VAL A 13 -19.52 6.85 13.65
CA VAL A 13 -18.40 5.97 13.32
C VAL A 13 -17.35 6.80 12.56
N ALA A 14 -16.16 6.96 13.16
CA ALA A 14 -15.07 7.70 12.55
C ALA A 14 -13.87 6.77 12.31
N ALA A 15 -13.17 6.98 11.19
CA ALA A 15 -11.94 6.30 10.85
C ALA A 15 -10.86 7.33 10.48
N GLY A 16 -9.63 7.09 10.91
CA GLY A 16 -8.51 7.97 10.64
C GLY A 16 -7.17 7.33 10.98
N ASN A 17 -6.11 7.99 10.61
CA ASN A 17 -4.76 7.61 10.99
C ASN A 17 -4.47 8.05 12.44
N LEU A 18 -3.41 7.47 13.03
CA LEU A 18 -3.01 7.79 14.40
C LEU A 18 -2.72 9.28 14.59
N ASP A 19 -2.13 9.93 13.58
CA ASP A 19 -1.83 11.37 13.61
C ASP A 19 -3.11 12.22 13.73
N ALA A 20 -4.18 11.84 13.02
CA ALA A 20 -5.48 12.50 13.12
C ALA A 20 -6.08 12.36 14.53
N ILE A 21 -5.89 11.20 15.17
CA ILE A 21 -6.33 10.95 16.55
C ILE A 21 -5.50 11.77 17.53
N GLN A 22 -4.19 11.89 17.32
CA GLN A 22 -3.31 12.71 18.16
C GLN A 22 -3.61 14.21 18.05
N GLY A 23 -3.99 14.67 16.84
CA GLY A 23 -4.42 16.05 16.59
C GLY A 23 -5.86 16.38 17.06
N MET A 24 -6.62 15.39 17.52
CA MET A 24 -7.99 15.59 17.98
C MET A 24 -8.03 16.38 19.30
N HIS A 25 -9.00 17.30 19.41
CA HIS A 25 -9.18 18.08 20.63
C HIS A 25 -9.41 17.16 21.85
N PRO A 26 -8.68 17.35 22.98
CA PRO A 26 -8.72 16.46 24.14
C PRO A 26 -10.12 16.20 24.70
N ALA A 27 -10.98 17.24 24.75
CA ALA A 27 -12.34 17.12 25.24
C ALA A 27 -13.21 16.16 24.37
N LEU A 28 -13.03 16.22 23.03
CA LEU A 28 -13.72 15.32 22.10
C LEU A 28 -13.22 13.89 22.30
N ARG A 29 -11.91 13.71 22.40
CA ARG A 29 -11.32 12.38 22.61
C ARG A 29 -11.77 11.76 23.94
N SER A 30 -11.87 12.57 25.02
CA SER A 30 -12.39 12.11 26.32
C SER A 30 -13.83 11.62 26.22
N ARG A 31 -14.69 12.32 25.47
CA ARG A 31 -16.10 11.93 25.27
C ARG A 31 -16.20 10.64 24.45
N ILE A 32 -15.40 10.50 23.39
CA ILE A 32 -15.37 9.25 22.60
C ILE A 32 -14.99 8.08 23.49
N ARG A 33 -13.96 8.21 24.31
CA ARG A 33 -13.54 7.15 25.25
C ARG A 33 -14.56 6.84 26.33
N GLY A 34 -15.31 7.82 26.78
CA GLY A 34 -16.31 7.65 27.83
C GLY A 34 -17.58 6.97 27.35
N TYR A 35 -17.96 7.13 26.09
CA TYR A 35 -19.23 6.67 25.53
C TYR A 35 -19.11 5.75 24.31
N GLY A 36 -17.88 5.45 23.88
CA GLY A 36 -17.64 4.67 22.67
C GLY A 36 -16.43 3.74 22.77
N TYR A 37 -16.00 3.24 21.61
CA TYR A 37 -14.92 2.28 21.49
C TYR A 37 -13.85 2.82 20.55
N GLU A 38 -12.58 2.73 20.94
CA GLU A 38 -11.43 2.94 20.05
C GLU A 38 -10.95 1.58 19.56
N VAL A 39 -10.94 1.36 18.24
CA VAL A 39 -10.50 0.11 17.63
C VAL A 39 -9.24 0.34 16.82
N PHE A 40 -8.15 -0.32 17.20
CA PHE A 40 -6.90 -0.29 16.45
C PHE A 40 -6.97 -1.28 15.28
N MET A 41 -6.91 -0.75 14.05
CA MET A 41 -6.89 -1.56 12.83
C MET A 41 -5.47 -2.04 12.54
N ARG A 42 -5.31 -3.35 12.39
CA ARG A 42 -4.02 -3.95 12.03
C ARG A 42 -3.63 -3.59 10.61
N SER A 43 -2.34 -3.36 10.36
CA SER A 43 -1.77 -3.11 9.04
C SER A 43 -1.36 -4.40 8.31
N GLU A 44 -1.45 -5.54 8.97
CA GLU A 44 -1.04 -6.85 8.46
C GLU A 44 -1.98 -7.97 8.92
N MET A 45 -2.04 -9.04 8.13
CA MET A 45 -2.76 -10.27 8.46
C MET A 45 -1.87 -11.51 8.30
N PRO A 46 -2.16 -12.65 8.96
CA PRO A 46 -1.43 -13.90 8.78
C PRO A 46 -1.46 -14.36 7.31
N ASP A 47 -0.34 -14.88 6.81
CA ASP A 47 -0.26 -15.49 5.48
C ASP A 47 -0.81 -16.91 5.53
N THR A 48 -2.11 -17.04 5.34
CA THR A 48 -2.84 -18.29 5.26
C THR A 48 -3.47 -18.46 3.88
N SER A 49 -3.82 -19.69 3.52
CA SER A 49 -4.52 -19.96 2.25
C SER A 49 -5.84 -19.19 2.13
N SER A 50 -6.56 -18.99 3.24
CA SER A 50 -7.78 -18.19 3.27
C SER A 50 -7.48 -16.71 3.00
N ASN A 51 -6.46 -16.13 3.62
CA ASN A 51 -6.09 -14.74 3.44
C ASN A 51 -5.48 -14.47 2.07
N ARG A 52 -4.73 -15.43 1.50
CA ARG A 52 -4.29 -15.37 0.10
C ARG A 52 -5.48 -15.31 -0.86
N ARG A 53 -6.52 -16.13 -0.64
CA ARG A 53 -7.76 -16.08 -1.44
C ARG A 53 -8.48 -14.73 -1.33
N ARG A 54 -8.47 -14.10 -0.14
CA ARG A 54 -9.03 -12.74 0.05
C ARG A 54 -8.24 -11.70 -0.77
N LEU A 55 -6.91 -11.80 -0.79
CA LEU A 55 -6.08 -10.91 -1.59
C LEU A 55 -6.31 -11.11 -3.10
N ILE A 56 -6.47 -12.35 -3.57
CA ILE A 56 -6.82 -12.65 -4.96
C ILE A 56 -8.19 -12.04 -5.32
N ARG A 57 -9.19 -12.15 -4.44
CA ARG A 57 -10.49 -11.49 -4.64
C ARG A 57 -10.36 -9.97 -4.69
N PHE A 58 -9.50 -9.40 -3.86
CA PHE A 58 -9.20 -7.97 -3.90
C PHE A 58 -8.61 -7.55 -5.25
N ILE A 59 -7.65 -8.30 -5.80
CA ILE A 59 -7.10 -8.03 -7.14
C ILE A 59 -8.23 -8.06 -8.19
N ALA A 60 -9.08 -9.08 -8.16
CA ALA A 60 -10.22 -9.17 -9.07
C ALA A 60 -11.20 -7.99 -8.91
N GLN A 61 -11.45 -7.54 -7.69
CA GLN A 61 -12.29 -6.36 -7.43
C GLN A 61 -11.68 -5.06 -7.98
N GLU A 62 -10.35 -4.87 -7.86
CA GLU A 62 -9.67 -3.70 -8.43
C GLU A 62 -9.76 -3.70 -9.96
N VAL A 63 -9.60 -4.87 -10.61
CA VAL A 63 -9.78 -5.02 -12.06
C VAL A 63 -11.21 -4.66 -12.49
N LEU A 64 -12.23 -5.21 -11.80
CA LEU A 64 -13.65 -4.94 -12.10
C LEU A 64 -14.04 -3.49 -11.81
N ARG A 65 -13.46 -2.86 -10.79
CA ARG A 65 -13.74 -1.48 -10.43
C ARG A 65 -13.30 -0.50 -11.53
N ASP A 66 -12.16 -0.76 -12.15
CA ASP A 66 -11.63 0.06 -13.23
C ASP A 66 -12.44 -0.12 -14.53
N SER A 67 -13.02 -1.31 -14.76
CA SER A 67 -13.88 -1.56 -15.93
C SER A 67 -15.17 -0.72 -15.93
N ASN A 68 -15.61 -0.22 -14.78
CA ASN A 68 -16.76 0.68 -14.65
C ASN A 68 -16.44 2.16 -15.00
N THR A 69 -15.19 2.49 -15.25
CA THR A 69 -14.70 3.87 -15.51
C THR A 69 -14.25 4.11 -16.96
N ASN A 70 -14.82 3.45 -17.96
CA ASN A 70 -14.38 3.49 -19.37
C ASN A 70 -12.94 3.01 -19.64
N ARG A 71 -12.24 2.48 -18.63
CA ARG A 71 -10.89 1.95 -18.72
C ARG A 71 -10.89 0.54 -18.17
N SER A 72 -11.08 -0.45 -19.03
CA SER A 72 -11.00 -1.86 -18.63
C SER A 72 -9.55 -2.30 -18.64
N ILE A 73 -8.97 -2.50 -17.46
CA ILE A 73 -7.66 -3.15 -17.35
C ILE A 73 -7.78 -4.66 -17.60
N PRO A 74 -6.78 -5.31 -18.24
CA PRO A 74 -6.79 -6.73 -18.48
C PRO A 74 -6.80 -7.57 -17.19
N HIS A 75 -7.37 -8.75 -17.27
CA HIS A 75 -7.29 -9.70 -16.16
C HIS A 75 -5.83 -10.09 -15.86
N PHE A 76 -5.56 -10.40 -14.62
CA PHE A 76 -4.25 -10.81 -14.13
C PHE A 76 -4.08 -12.31 -14.29
N ASP A 77 -3.01 -12.75 -14.94
CA ASP A 77 -2.67 -14.15 -15.00
C ASP A 77 -2.14 -14.65 -13.63
N ARG A 78 -1.95 -15.97 -13.52
CA ARG A 78 -1.45 -16.58 -12.29
C ARG A 78 -0.11 -16.00 -11.84
N THR A 79 0.79 -15.74 -12.80
CA THR A 79 2.14 -15.25 -12.51
C THR A 79 2.12 -13.84 -11.94
N ALA A 80 1.25 -12.98 -12.47
CA ALA A 80 1.03 -11.64 -11.95
C ALA A 80 0.47 -11.65 -10.53
N VAL A 81 -0.54 -12.50 -10.28
CA VAL A 81 -1.14 -12.66 -8.94
C VAL A 81 -0.09 -13.12 -7.93
N GLU A 82 0.78 -14.09 -8.29
CA GLU A 82 1.87 -14.54 -7.42
C GLU A 82 2.85 -13.40 -7.07
N VAL A 83 3.17 -12.52 -8.02
CA VAL A 83 4.03 -11.35 -7.77
C VAL A 83 3.35 -10.34 -6.84
N VAL A 84 2.05 -10.08 -7.00
CA VAL A 84 1.29 -9.21 -6.08
C VAL A 84 1.25 -9.81 -4.67
N LEU A 85 1.07 -11.12 -4.53
CA LEU A 85 1.14 -11.82 -3.23
C LEU A 85 2.51 -11.64 -2.57
N ARG A 86 3.61 -11.83 -3.31
CA ARG A 86 4.97 -11.59 -2.80
C ARG A 86 5.20 -10.13 -2.42
N GLU A 87 4.65 -9.20 -3.18
CA GLU A 87 4.75 -7.78 -2.85
C GLU A 87 3.97 -7.45 -1.56
N SER A 88 2.80 -8.08 -1.35
CA SER A 88 2.07 -7.96 -0.09
C SER A 88 2.87 -8.50 1.11
N GLN A 89 3.57 -9.65 0.94
CA GLN A 89 4.47 -10.19 1.96
C GLN A 89 5.63 -9.22 2.25
N ARG A 90 6.27 -8.68 1.20
CA ARG A 90 7.36 -7.72 1.32
C ARG A 90 6.92 -6.46 2.08
N ARG A 91 5.76 -5.91 1.76
CA ARG A 91 5.21 -4.70 2.41
C ARG A 91 4.76 -4.94 3.85
N ALA A 92 4.46 -6.17 4.23
CA ALA A 92 4.18 -6.52 5.62
C ALA A 92 5.42 -6.39 6.52
N GLY A 93 6.64 -6.52 5.93
CA GLY A 93 7.90 -6.39 6.66
C GLY A 93 8.16 -7.48 7.70
N ARG A 94 7.29 -8.48 7.80
CA ARG A 94 7.36 -9.57 8.78
C ARG A 94 7.07 -10.91 8.12
N ARG A 95 7.89 -11.92 8.45
CA ARG A 95 7.73 -13.28 7.94
C ARG A 95 6.35 -13.84 8.28
N GLY A 96 5.70 -14.51 7.32
CA GLY A 96 4.40 -15.14 7.51
C GLY A 96 3.23 -14.14 7.61
N LYS A 97 3.40 -12.92 7.12
CA LYS A 97 2.37 -11.88 7.11
C LYS A 97 2.11 -11.36 5.69
N LEU A 98 0.88 -10.89 5.48
CA LEU A 98 0.44 -10.15 4.30
C LEU A 98 0.04 -8.74 4.72
N SER A 99 0.34 -7.75 3.90
CA SER A 99 -0.02 -6.36 4.14
C SER A 99 -1.51 -6.12 3.92
N LEU A 100 -2.12 -5.30 4.77
CA LEU A 100 -3.48 -4.78 4.63
C LEU A 100 -3.50 -3.35 4.03
N ARG A 101 -2.39 -2.88 3.47
CA ARG A 101 -2.30 -1.57 2.79
C ARG A 101 -2.94 -1.65 1.40
N TRP A 102 -4.25 -1.83 1.38
CA TRP A 102 -5.03 -2.06 0.15
C TRP A 102 -4.90 -0.94 -0.86
N ARG A 103 -4.80 0.32 -0.42
CA ARG A 103 -4.62 1.48 -1.32
C ARG A 103 -3.35 1.36 -2.14
N GLU A 104 -2.23 0.99 -1.51
CA GLU A 104 -0.94 0.84 -2.16
C GLU A 104 -0.91 -0.38 -3.10
N LEU A 105 -1.51 -1.50 -2.67
CA LEU A 105 -1.62 -2.69 -3.50
C LEU A 105 -2.55 -2.48 -4.69
N GLY A 106 -3.67 -1.78 -4.49
CA GLY A 106 -4.58 -1.41 -5.58
C GLY A 106 -3.93 -0.47 -6.58
N GLY A 107 -3.11 0.49 -6.11
CA GLY A 107 -2.30 1.33 -6.99
C GLY A 107 -1.35 0.51 -7.86
N LEU A 108 -0.68 -0.49 -7.28
CA LEU A 108 0.20 -1.39 -8.02
C LEU A 108 -0.57 -2.20 -9.09
N VAL A 109 -1.77 -2.71 -8.74
CA VAL A 109 -2.63 -3.44 -9.68
C VAL A 109 -3.02 -2.55 -10.85
N ARG A 110 -3.48 -1.32 -10.59
CA ARG A 110 -3.88 -0.38 -11.66
C ARG A 110 -2.72 -0.05 -12.60
N ILE A 111 -1.56 0.32 -12.06
CA ILE A 111 -0.38 0.62 -12.90
C ILE A 111 0.05 -0.60 -13.73
N ALA A 112 0.00 -1.81 -13.16
CA ALA A 112 0.31 -3.03 -13.91
C ALA A 112 -0.70 -3.30 -15.02
N GLY A 113 -1.98 -3.00 -14.78
CA GLY A 113 -3.04 -3.06 -15.79
C GLY A 113 -2.83 -2.04 -16.92
N ASP A 114 -2.50 -0.78 -16.57
CA ASP A 114 -2.18 0.27 -17.55
C ASP A 114 -1.01 -0.13 -18.46
N LEU A 115 0.07 -0.67 -17.89
CA LEU A 115 1.21 -1.18 -18.66
C LEU A 115 0.83 -2.34 -19.60
N ALA A 116 -0.08 -3.21 -19.17
CA ALA A 116 -0.56 -4.29 -20.02
C ALA A 116 -1.41 -3.76 -21.19
N ILE A 117 -2.20 -2.70 -20.96
CA ILE A 117 -2.94 -2.00 -22.03
C ILE A 117 -1.98 -1.35 -23.03
N GLU A 118 -0.97 -0.63 -22.54
CA GLU A 118 0.04 0.04 -23.40
C GLU A 118 0.79 -0.96 -24.28
N GLU A 119 1.04 -2.18 -23.78
CA GLU A 119 1.67 -3.24 -24.55
C GLU A 119 0.69 -4.03 -25.43
N GLY A 120 -0.61 -3.75 -25.39
CA GLY A 120 -1.65 -4.50 -26.11
C GLY A 120 -1.80 -5.94 -25.64
N SER A 121 -1.44 -6.23 -24.39
CA SER A 121 -1.46 -7.58 -23.83
C SER A 121 -2.86 -7.99 -23.41
N GLU A 122 -3.27 -9.22 -23.73
CA GLU A 122 -4.57 -9.78 -23.32
C GLU A 122 -4.68 -9.95 -21.80
N TYR A 123 -3.57 -10.22 -21.13
CA TYR A 123 -3.49 -10.42 -19.68
C TYR A 123 -2.34 -9.61 -19.08
N ALA A 124 -2.53 -9.11 -17.86
CA ALA A 124 -1.44 -8.58 -17.06
C ALA A 124 -0.60 -9.73 -16.49
N SER A 125 0.69 -9.76 -16.83
CA SER A 125 1.67 -10.79 -16.42
C SER A 125 2.56 -10.34 -15.27
N ALA A 126 3.38 -11.23 -14.74
CA ALA A 126 4.40 -10.94 -13.74
C ALA A 126 5.31 -9.76 -14.14
N ARG A 127 5.66 -9.62 -15.42
CA ARG A 127 6.50 -8.55 -15.95
C ARG A 127 5.84 -7.19 -15.73
N HIS A 128 4.56 -7.06 -16.02
CA HIS A 128 3.82 -5.81 -15.82
C HIS A 128 3.79 -5.41 -14.34
N VAL A 129 3.56 -6.37 -13.42
CA VAL A 129 3.57 -6.08 -11.98
C VAL A 129 4.96 -5.69 -11.47
N LEU A 130 6.03 -6.32 -11.96
CA LEU A 130 7.40 -5.97 -11.60
C LEU A 130 7.78 -4.57 -12.11
N ASN A 131 7.38 -4.21 -13.33
CA ASN A 131 7.57 -2.88 -13.89
C ASN A 131 6.77 -1.84 -13.14
N ALA A 132 5.48 -2.11 -12.86
CA ALA A 132 4.62 -1.25 -12.05
C ALA A 132 5.23 -0.97 -10.67
N ARG A 133 5.84 -1.96 -10.03
CA ARG A 133 6.54 -1.78 -8.75
C ARG A 133 7.71 -0.80 -8.85
N ARG A 134 8.42 -0.77 -9.99
CA ARG A 134 9.53 0.20 -10.20
C ARG A 134 9.01 1.61 -10.38
N ILE A 135 7.90 1.78 -11.07
CA ILE A 135 7.26 3.09 -11.33
C ILE A 135 6.58 3.62 -10.07
N ALA A 136 5.88 2.75 -9.31
CA ALA A 136 5.11 3.11 -8.12
C ALA A 136 5.97 3.31 -6.84
N ARG A 137 7.26 3.63 -6.97
CA ARG A 137 8.11 3.91 -5.81
C ARG A 137 7.73 5.24 -5.15
N PRO A 138 7.66 5.31 -3.82
CA PRO A 138 7.54 6.59 -3.12
C PRO A 138 8.66 7.55 -3.50
N LEU A 139 8.36 8.84 -3.52
CA LEU A 139 9.33 9.88 -3.89
C LEU A 139 10.57 9.84 -2.99
N GLU A 140 10.38 9.61 -1.71
CA GLU A 140 11.46 9.50 -0.72
C GLU A 140 12.45 8.38 -1.09
N GLN A 141 11.94 7.25 -1.57
CA GLN A 141 12.77 6.14 -2.02
C GLN A 141 13.51 6.47 -3.32
N GLN A 142 12.86 7.16 -4.25
CA GLN A 142 13.50 7.61 -5.50
C GLN A 142 14.63 8.61 -5.20
N VAL A 143 14.43 9.53 -4.26
CA VAL A 143 15.46 10.48 -3.82
C VAL A 143 16.62 9.75 -3.14
N ALA A 144 16.33 8.79 -2.27
CA ALA A 144 17.37 7.99 -1.60
C ALA A 144 18.22 7.19 -2.60
N ASP A 145 17.57 6.56 -3.59
CA ASP A 145 18.27 5.82 -4.66
C ASP A 145 19.19 6.76 -5.45
N ARG A 146 18.71 7.95 -5.79
CA ARG A 146 19.52 8.95 -6.51
C ARG A 146 20.71 9.47 -5.70
N MET A 147 20.53 9.63 -4.40
CA MET A 147 21.64 9.98 -3.50
C MET A 147 22.70 8.86 -3.44
N ILE A 148 22.28 7.60 -3.47
CA ILE A 148 23.19 6.44 -3.52
C ILE A 148 23.96 6.42 -4.84
N GLU A 149 23.28 6.60 -5.98
CA GLU A 149 23.90 6.70 -7.31
C GLU A 149 24.97 7.80 -7.33
N GLN A 150 24.64 9.01 -6.87
CA GLN A 150 25.59 10.11 -6.80
C GLN A 150 26.82 9.78 -5.93
N ARG A 151 26.62 9.07 -4.79
CA ARG A 151 27.73 8.65 -3.94
C ARG A 151 28.60 7.59 -4.60
N GLN A 152 28.03 6.72 -5.41
CA GLN A 152 28.77 5.73 -6.19
C GLN A 152 29.62 6.40 -7.28
N ASP A 153 29.07 7.40 -7.98
CA ASP A 153 29.78 8.19 -9.00
C ASP A 153 31.01 8.90 -8.43
N TYR A 154 30.94 9.34 -7.18
CA TYR A 154 32.09 9.93 -6.47
C TYR A 154 33.02 8.92 -5.81
N SER A 155 32.87 7.62 -6.07
CA SER A 155 33.67 6.54 -5.45
C SER A 155 33.69 6.58 -3.91
N LEU A 156 32.63 7.16 -3.29
CA LEU A 156 32.51 7.26 -1.84
C LEU A 156 32.07 5.94 -1.19
N VAL A 157 31.56 5.01 -2.00
CA VAL A 157 31.12 3.69 -1.55
C VAL A 157 31.94 2.63 -2.28
N ILE A 158 32.62 1.78 -1.54
CA ILE A 158 33.37 0.64 -2.09
C ILE A 158 32.39 -0.52 -2.26
N ASN A 159 32.12 -0.91 -3.50
CA ASN A 159 31.19 -1.99 -3.84
C ASN A 159 31.85 -3.36 -4.02
N SER A 160 33.19 -3.40 -4.10
CA SER A 160 33.95 -4.63 -4.30
C SER A 160 35.34 -4.50 -3.68
N GLY A 161 35.89 -5.63 -3.24
CA GLY A 161 37.20 -5.69 -2.59
C GLY A 161 37.13 -5.62 -1.05
N GLU A 162 38.24 -5.98 -0.43
CA GLU A 162 38.40 -5.92 1.03
C GLU A 162 39.20 -4.67 1.42
N ARG A 163 38.75 -3.98 2.44
CA ARG A 163 39.50 -2.89 3.06
C ARG A 163 39.53 -3.10 4.55
N ILE A 164 40.72 -3.21 5.10
CA ILE A 164 40.94 -3.29 6.55
C ILE A 164 40.79 -1.87 7.10
N GLY A 165 39.76 -1.64 7.91
CA GLY A 165 39.47 -0.38 8.57
C GLY A 165 39.28 -0.56 10.08
N ARG A 166 39.44 0.54 10.81
CA ARG A 166 39.14 0.59 12.25
C ARG A 166 37.77 1.21 12.41
N VAL A 167 36.87 0.49 13.05
CA VAL A 167 35.57 1.04 13.48
C VAL A 167 35.75 1.51 14.93
N ASN A 168 35.47 2.78 15.16
CA ASN A 168 35.43 3.35 16.50
C ASN A 168 34.01 3.32 17.03
#